data_35cf5b6f7ab64c4ddf24133692bf65de
#
_entry.id   35cf5b6f7ab64c4ddf24133692bf65de
#
_cell.length_a   1.000
_cell.length_b   1.000
_cell.length_c   1.000
_cell.angle_alpha   90.00
_cell.angle_beta   90.00
_cell.angle_gamma   90.00
#
_symmetry.space_group_name_H-M   'P 1'
#
loop_
_entity.id
_entity.type
_entity.pdbx_description
1 polymer ?
#
loop_
_entity_poly.entity_id
_entity_poly.type
_entity_poly.pdbx_seq_one_letter_code
_entity_poly.pdbx_strand_id
1 'polypeptide(L)'
;MKYVIVIITFLFSSISFAQKDKSADKIPILIRCDDIGMCHSVNIAAREVLETGIPVSMSVMVLCPWFTEAVELLKNYPNVSIGIHLTLNSEWKQYRWGPASGSQAVPTLVDSLGNFFPSRTSLFGNNPKLSEIETELRAQIEKALRAGLKIDYLDYHMGAAVQTPETRAIVEKLAAEYKLAISRYYDEVNIEGGYFAPIANKLDTMLVKVRTLQPGGTKLFVVHVGLDTPEMSAMEDLNPVGPKEMSKHRNAELNALVSPQFQQLLRDPKYRLLNYRMLTEEKGLQAMKRPAAN
;
A
#
# COMPACT_ATOMS: atom_id res chain seq x y z
N MET A 1 60.97 -43.54 -40.82
CA MET A 1 60.92 -42.54 -39.79
C MET A 1 59.39 -42.28 -39.53
N LYS A 2 58.85 -42.71 -38.41
CA LYS A 2 57.46 -42.51 -38.02
C LYS A 2 57.43 -41.39 -37.02
N TYR A 3 56.73 -40.26 -37.33
CA TYR A 3 56.54 -39.16 -36.42
C TYR A 3 55.31 -39.42 -35.56
N VAL A 4 55.53 -39.42 -34.22
CA VAL A 4 54.44 -39.47 -33.22
C VAL A 4 54.09 -38.03 -32.88
N ILE A 5 52.84 -37.61 -33.20
CA ILE A 5 52.31 -36.31 -32.79
C ILE A 5 51.64 -36.49 -31.43
N VAL A 6 52.17 -35.86 -30.38
CA VAL A 6 51.58 -35.82 -29.03
C VAL A 6 50.70 -34.60 -29.00
N ILE A 7 49.36 -34.76 -28.90
CA ILE A 7 48.41 -33.70 -28.69
C ILE A 7 48.24 -33.50 -27.19
N ILE A 8 48.74 -32.34 -26.68
CA ILE A 8 48.54 -31.95 -25.27
C ILE A 8 47.23 -31.14 -25.21
N THR A 9 46.19 -31.74 -24.64
CA THR A 9 44.90 -31.07 -24.39
C THR A 9 45.00 -30.28 -23.08
N PHE A 10 45.01 -28.96 -23.17
CA PHE A 10 44.89 -28.08 -22.00
C PHE A 10 43.42 -28.01 -21.56
N LEU A 11 43.11 -28.61 -20.42
CA LEU A 11 41.83 -28.43 -19.72
C LEU A 11 41.88 -27.06 -19.00
N PHE A 12 41.23 -26.07 -19.59
CA PHE A 12 40.95 -24.81 -18.89
C PHE A 12 39.75 -25.06 -17.92
N SER A 13 40.05 -25.22 -16.63
CA SER A 13 39.07 -25.18 -15.54
C SER A 13 38.62 -23.73 -15.35
N SER A 14 37.47 -23.36 -15.89
CA SER A 14 36.82 -22.07 -15.60
C SER A 14 36.33 -22.08 -14.15
N ILE A 15 37.09 -21.45 -13.25
CA ILE A 15 36.59 -21.16 -11.90
C ILE A 15 35.58 -20.03 -12.04
N SER A 16 34.28 -20.38 -12.06
CA SER A 16 33.19 -19.42 -11.95
C SER A 16 33.15 -18.93 -10.51
N PHE A 17 33.74 -17.76 -10.25
CA PHE A 17 33.43 -17.03 -9.02
C PHE A 17 31.96 -16.61 -9.07
N ALA A 18 31.13 -17.30 -8.32
CA ALA A 18 29.76 -16.82 -8.05
C ALA A 18 29.92 -15.46 -7.35
N GLN A 19 29.66 -14.39 -8.07
CA GLN A 19 29.62 -13.04 -7.53
C GLN A 19 28.46 -13.02 -6.53
N LYS A 20 28.80 -13.02 -5.22
CA LYS A 20 27.81 -12.97 -4.14
C LYS A 20 26.93 -11.75 -4.39
N ASP A 21 25.64 -11.96 -4.60
CA ASP A 21 24.68 -10.88 -4.85
C ASP A 21 24.66 -9.97 -3.62
N LYS A 22 25.29 -8.80 -3.73
CA LYS A 22 25.37 -7.78 -2.67
C LYS A 22 23.98 -7.22 -2.30
N SER A 23 22.93 -7.56 -3.04
CA SER A 23 21.56 -7.16 -2.72
C SER A 23 20.98 -7.93 -1.53
N ALA A 24 21.48 -9.16 -1.29
CA ALA A 24 21.03 -10.01 -0.20
C ALA A 24 21.35 -9.46 1.21
N ASP A 25 22.33 -8.57 1.32
CA ASP A 25 22.77 -8.00 2.59
C ASP A 25 22.01 -6.69 2.94
N LYS A 26 21.20 -6.15 2.03
CA LYS A 26 20.46 -4.90 2.25
C LYS A 26 19.11 -5.13 2.91
N ILE A 27 18.68 -4.19 3.75
CA ILE A 27 17.35 -4.21 4.38
C ILE A 27 16.31 -3.69 3.37
N PRO A 28 15.39 -4.54 2.89
CA PRO A 28 14.35 -4.11 1.95
C PRO A 28 13.28 -3.30 2.68
N ILE A 29 12.99 -2.08 2.18
CA ILE A 29 11.95 -1.18 2.69
C ILE A 29 10.93 -0.93 1.59
N LEU A 30 9.66 -1.16 1.89
CA LEU A 30 8.52 -0.89 1.04
C LEU A 30 7.69 0.22 1.70
N ILE A 31 7.62 1.38 1.04
CA ILE A 31 6.77 2.50 1.48
C ILE A 31 5.44 2.41 0.74
N ARG A 32 4.33 2.43 1.49
CA ARG A 32 2.97 2.44 0.96
C ARG A 32 2.23 3.67 1.49
N CYS A 33 1.78 4.52 0.57
CA CYS A 33 0.93 5.67 0.88
C CYS A 33 -0.53 5.27 0.67
N ASP A 34 -1.31 5.34 1.74
CA ASP A 34 -2.72 4.97 1.74
C ASP A 34 -3.64 6.17 1.44
N ASP A 35 -4.91 5.91 1.15
CA ASP A 35 -6.00 6.87 0.95
C ASP A 35 -5.88 7.79 -0.29
N ILE A 36 -5.10 7.44 -1.30
CA ILE A 36 -4.94 8.25 -2.52
C ILE A 36 -6.29 8.35 -3.25
N GLY A 37 -6.68 9.57 -3.62
CA GLY A 37 -8.01 9.83 -4.20
C GLY A 37 -9.08 10.17 -3.18
N MET A 38 -8.79 10.12 -1.88
CA MET A 38 -9.76 10.47 -0.84
C MET A 38 -10.21 11.93 -0.99
N CYS A 39 -9.28 12.87 -1.03
CA CYS A 39 -9.54 14.28 -1.23
C CYS A 39 -8.39 14.98 -1.96
N HIS A 40 -8.61 16.22 -2.41
CA HIS A 40 -7.62 17.02 -3.13
C HIS A 40 -6.32 17.19 -2.34
N SER A 41 -6.42 17.47 -1.04
CA SER A 41 -5.27 17.64 -0.14
C SER A 41 -4.36 16.40 -0.08
N VAL A 42 -4.95 15.19 -0.15
CA VAL A 42 -4.20 13.93 -0.21
C VAL A 42 -3.52 13.75 -1.58
N ASN A 43 -4.20 14.08 -2.66
CA ASN A 43 -3.64 13.94 -4.00
C ASN A 43 -2.46 14.89 -4.24
N ILE A 44 -2.54 16.13 -3.75
CA ILE A 44 -1.40 17.07 -3.81
C ILE A 44 -0.22 16.54 -2.98
N ALA A 45 -0.48 16.06 -1.77
CA ALA A 45 0.56 15.45 -0.94
C ALA A 45 1.18 14.20 -1.60
N ALA A 46 0.38 13.38 -2.24
CA ALA A 46 0.86 12.22 -3.01
C ALA A 46 1.79 12.65 -4.16
N ARG A 47 1.48 13.75 -4.84
CA ARG A 47 2.36 14.32 -5.88
C ARG A 47 3.73 14.69 -5.31
N GLU A 48 3.78 15.37 -4.17
CA GLU A 48 5.06 15.74 -3.53
C GLU A 48 5.90 14.50 -3.18
N VAL A 49 5.25 13.40 -2.72
CA VAL A 49 5.95 12.14 -2.49
C VAL A 49 6.50 11.55 -3.80
N LEU A 50 5.69 11.53 -4.87
CA LEU A 50 6.10 11.00 -6.18
C LEU A 50 7.27 11.80 -6.78
N GLU A 51 7.31 13.12 -6.57
CA GLU A 51 8.39 14.01 -7.02
C GLU A 51 9.73 13.73 -6.33
N THR A 52 9.76 13.05 -5.19
CA THR A 52 11.01 12.59 -4.56
C THR A 52 11.76 11.55 -5.39
N GLY A 53 11.06 10.88 -6.30
CA GLY A 53 11.60 9.83 -7.18
C GLY A 53 11.93 8.51 -6.48
N ILE A 54 11.58 8.32 -5.22
CA ILE A 54 11.78 7.02 -4.54
C ILE A 54 10.76 5.98 -5.03
N PRO A 55 11.11 4.68 -5.05
CA PRO A 55 10.13 3.61 -5.22
C PRO A 55 9.08 3.67 -4.11
N VAL A 56 7.80 3.79 -4.51
CA VAL A 56 6.67 3.89 -3.59
C VAL A 56 5.46 3.15 -4.15
N SER A 57 4.59 2.68 -3.28
CA SER A 57 3.28 2.11 -3.62
C SER A 57 2.18 3.09 -3.20
N MET A 58 1.20 3.32 -4.07
CA MET A 58 0.06 4.22 -3.84
C MET A 58 -1.23 3.40 -3.80
N SER A 59 -1.92 3.41 -2.67
CA SER A 59 -3.17 2.69 -2.45
C SER A 59 -4.36 3.62 -2.67
N VAL A 60 -5.14 3.35 -3.70
CA VAL A 60 -6.15 4.27 -4.25
C VAL A 60 -7.54 3.94 -3.74
N MET A 61 -8.23 4.92 -3.18
CA MET A 61 -9.64 4.87 -2.79
C MET A 61 -10.54 5.26 -3.97
N VAL A 62 -11.02 4.27 -4.71
CA VAL A 62 -11.82 4.49 -5.93
C VAL A 62 -13.22 5.06 -5.66
N LEU A 63 -13.68 5.02 -4.42
CA LEU A 63 -15.02 5.45 -4.00
C LEU A 63 -15.12 6.96 -3.81
N CYS A 64 -14.02 7.58 -3.49
CA CYS A 64 -13.98 8.96 -3.07
C CYS A 64 -14.07 9.93 -4.27
N PRO A 65 -14.62 11.14 -4.08
CA PRO A 65 -14.88 12.09 -5.15
C PRO A 65 -13.65 12.54 -5.95
N TRP A 66 -12.47 12.53 -5.32
CA TRP A 66 -11.21 12.96 -5.95
C TRP A 66 -10.42 11.83 -6.62
N PHE A 67 -11.07 10.67 -6.80
CA PHE A 67 -10.48 9.53 -7.51
C PHE A 67 -10.02 9.87 -8.93
N THR A 68 -10.81 10.66 -9.68
CA THR A 68 -10.46 11.04 -11.06
C THR A 68 -9.15 11.83 -11.10
N GLU A 69 -8.94 12.75 -10.17
CA GLU A 69 -7.67 13.49 -10.06
C GLU A 69 -6.50 12.55 -9.74
N ALA A 70 -6.70 11.59 -8.83
CA ALA A 70 -5.69 10.59 -8.52
C ALA A 70 -5.31 9.76 -9.75
N VAL A 71 -6.28 9.37 -10.58
CA VAL A 71 -6.03 8.66 -11.85
C VAL A 71 -5.16 9.50 -12.78
N GLU A 72 -5.49 10.77 -12.99
CA GLU A 72 -4.72 11.66 -13.87
C GLU A 72 -3.31 11.92 -13.31
N LEU A 73 -3.17 12.06 -12.00
CA LEU A 73 -1.88 12.18 -11.34
C LEU A 73 -1.02 10.94 -11.61
N LEU A 74 -1.53 9.74 -11.29
CA LEU A 74 -0.76 8.50 -11.32
C LEU A 74 -0.35 8.08 -12.73
N LYS A 75 -1.11 8.45 -13.76
CA LYS A 75 -0.72 8.22 -15.17
C LYS A 75 0.61 8.87 -15.55
N ASN A 76 1.00 9.97 -14.90
CA ASN A 76 2.25 10.66 -15.14
C ASN A 76 3.48 10.00 -14.47
N TYR A 77 3.27 8.97 -13.64
CA TYR A 77 4.33 8.29 -12.89
C TYR A 77 4.31 6.77 -13.17
N PRO A 78 4.74 6.31 -14.35
CA PRO A 78 4.60 4.91 -14.79
C PRO A 78 5.35 3.91 -13.91
N ASN A 79 6.33 4.37 -13.14
CA ASN A 79 7.15 3.51 -12.26
C ASN A 79 6.55 3.35 -10.85
N VAL A 80 5.48 4.08 -10.51
CA VAL A 80 4.77 3.89 -9.24
C VAL A 80 4.02 2.57 -9.26
N SER A 81 3.98 1.87 -8.12
CA SER A 81 3.12 0.71 -7.95
C SER A 81 1.75 1.16 -7.44
N ILE A 82 0.69 0.75 -8.13
CA ILE A 82 -0.68 1.18 -7.83
C ILE A 82 -1.43 0.01 -7.21
N GLY A 83 -2.00 0.24 -6.03
CA GLY A 83 -2.91 -0.68 -5.35
C GLY A 83 -4.32 -0.15 -5.28
N ILE A 84 -5.29 -1.04 -5.12
CA ILE A 84 -6.66 -0.65 -4.76
C ILE A 84 -6.83 -0.80 -3.26
N HIS A 85 -7.13 0.32 -2.61
CA HIS A 85 -7.42 0.40 -1.19
C HIS A 85 -8.87 -0.02 -0.95
N LEU A 86 -9.10 -1.34 -0.90
CA LEU A 86 -10.44 -1.94 -0.80
C LEU A 86 -11.15 -1.44 0.45
N THR A 87 -12.25 -0.74 0.25
CA THR A 87 -12.91 0.08 1.26
C THR A 87 -14.33 -0.40 1.51
N LEU A 88 -14.68 -0.67 2.78
CA LEU A 88 -16.02 -1.09 3.22
C LEU A 88 -16.55 -0.23 4.39
N ASN A 89 -15.86 0.84 4.75
CA ASN A 89 -16.27 1.77 5.79
C ASN A 89 -16.00 3.22 5.38
N SER A 90 -16.66 4.17 6.05
CA SER A 90 -16.57 5.61 5.80
C SER A 90 -16.60 6.35 7.13
N GLU A 91 -15.44 6.61 7.70
CA GLU A 91 -15.24 7.01 9.10
C GLU A 91 -15.43 8.51 9.36
N TRP A 92 -15.39 9.36 8.33
CA TRP A 92 -15.44 10.80 8.53
C TRP A 92 -16.86 11.32 8.79
N LYS A 93 -17.04 12.19 9.73
CA LYS A 93 -18.34 12.70 10.18
C LYS A 93 -19.12 13.44 9.08
N GLN A 94 -18.45 14.31 8.34
CA GLN A 94 -19.07 15.17 7.34
C GLN A 94 -18.63 14.84 5.90
N TYR A 95 -17.69 13.91 5.74
CA TYR A 95 -17.16 13.49 4.46
C TYR A 95 -17.37 11.99 4.30
N ARG A 96 -18.52 11.61 3.80
CA ARG A 96 -18.95 10.21 3.70
C ARG A 96 -18.99 9.76 2.24
N TRP A 97 -18.74 8.49 2.05
CA TRP A 97 -18.84 7.85 0.75
C TRP A 97 -19.64 6.55 0.83
N GLY A 98 -20.24 6.19 -0.30
CA GLY A 98 -20.97 4.95 -0.47
C GLY A 98 -20.27 3.99 -1.43
N PRO A 99 -20.91 2.86 -1.75
CA PRO A 99 -20.35 1.78 -2.56
C PRO A 99 -20.24 2.15 -4.04
N ALA A 100 -19.20 1.61 -4.72
CA ALA A 100 -19.03 1.71 -6.16
C ALA A 100 -20.09 0.95 -6.94
N SER A 101 -20.64 -0.12 -6.37
CA SER A 101 -21.73 -0.93 -6.93
C SER A 101 -23.11 -0.27 -6.80
N GLY A 102 -23.22 0.79 -6.00
CA GLY A 102 -24.47 1.44 -5.66
C GLY A 102 -25.18 0.81 -4.45
N SER A 103 -25.80 1.64 -3.61
CA SER A 103 -26.40 1.22 -2.34
C SER A 103 -27.53 0.18 -2.48
N GLN A 104 -28.25 0.19 -3.61
CA GLN A 104 -29.31 -0.79 -3.88
C GLN A 104 -28.75 -2.20 -4.15
N ALA A 105 -27.53 -2.31 -4.70
CA ALA A 105 -26.90 -3.60 -4.96
C ALA A 105 -26.33 -4.25 -3.69
N VAL A 106 -26.00 -3.44 -2.68
CA VAL A 106 -25.34 -3.88 -1.45
C VAL A 106 -25.98 -3.26 -0.19
N PRO A 107 -27.29 -3.44 0.01
CA PRO A 107 -28.05 -2.75 1.06
C PRO A 107 -27.60 -3.09 2.48
N THR A 108 -26.94 -4.25 2.70
CA THR A 108 -26.43 -4.60 4.04
C THR A 108 -25.10 -3.94 4.38
N LEU A 109 -24.46 -3.26 3.41
CA LEU A 109 -23.17 -2.59 3.63
C LEU A 109 -23.33 -1.10 3.96
N VAL A 110 -24.55 -0.55 3.88
CA VAL A 110 -24.78 0.90 3.96
C VAL A 110 -25.79 1.27 5.04
N ASP A 111 -25.66 2.52 5.51
CA ASP A 111 -26.63 3.16 6.40
C ASP A 111 -27.88 3.66 5.63
N SER A 112 -28.83 4.27 6.33
CA SER A 112 -30.07 4.78 5.75
C SER A 112 -29.86 5.91 4.73
N LEU A 113 -28.68 6.53 4.68
CA LEU A 113 -28.30 7.55 3.70
C LEU A 113 -27.54 6.97 2.50
N GLY A 114 -27.30 5.65 2.48
CA GLY A 114 -26.57 4.98 1.40
C GLY A 114 -25.05 5.10 1.53
N ASN A 115 -24.53 5.55 2.66
CA ASN A 115 -23.08 5.58 2.94
C ASN A 115 -22.65 4.30 3.64
N PHE A 116 -21.41 3.90 3.47
CA PHE A 116 -20.83 2.84 4.30
C PHE A 116 -20.88 3.20 5.78
N PHE A 117 -20.95 2.19 6.64
CA PHE A 117 -20.84 2.38 8.09
C PHE A 117 -19.47 2.99 8.48
N PRO A 118 -19.39 3.75 9.59
CA PRO A 118 -18.17 4.44 9.95
C PRO A 118 -17.05 3.52 10.48
N SER A 119 -17.37 2.31 10.89
CA SER A 119 -16.39 1.40 11.48
C SER A 119 -16.63 -0.06 11.10
N ARG A 120 -15.60 -0.88 11.28
CA ARG A 120 -15.71 -2.35 11.17
C ARG A 120 -16.78 -2.88 12.14
N THR A 121 -16.80 -2.39 13.37
CA THR A 121 -17.76 -2.83 14.39
C THR A 121 -19.20 -2.57 13.94
N SER A 122 -19.51 -1.38 13.43
CA SER A 122 -20.86 -1.08 12.96
C SER A 122 -21.21 -1.82 11.66
N LEU A 123 -20.29 -1.98 10.73
CA LEU A 123 -20.50 -2.78 9.54
C LEU A 123 -20.84 -4.23 9.88
N PHE A 124 -20.00 -4.90 10.65
CA PHE A 124 -20.20 -6.32 10.98
C PHE A 124 -21.33 -6.54 11.98
N GLY A 125 -21.66 -5.53 12.81
CA GLY A 125 -22.86 -5.51 13.64
C GLY A 125 -24.17 -5.49 12.85
N ASN A 126 -24.12 -5.02 11.59
CA ASN A 126 -25.25 -5.03 10.66
C ASN A 126 -25.39 -6.36 9.87
N ASN A 127 -24.61 -7.38 10.19
CA ASN A 127 -24.63 -8.69 9.52
C ASN A 127 -24.51 -8.61 7.98
N PRO A 128 -23.42 -8.05 7.44
CA PRO A 128 -23.26 -7.86 6.01
C PRO A 128 -23.24 -9.21 5.27
N LYS A 129 -23.91 -9.27 4.11
CA LYS A 129 -23.90 -10.45 3.26
C LYS A 129 -22.59 -10.57 2.51
N LEU A 130 -21.94 -11.75 2.54
CA LEU A 130 -20.68 -12.01 1.85
C LEU A 130 -20.79 -11.80 0.34
N SER A 131 -21.94 -12.11 -0.27
CA SER A 131 -22.17 -11.86 -1.69
C SER A 131 -22.20 -10.37 -2.03
N GLU A 132 -22.71 -9.53 -1.14
CA GLU A 132 -22.71 -8.07 -1.31
C GLU A 132 -21.29 -7.51 -1.12
N ILE A 133 -20.50 -8.03 -0.18
CA ILE A 133 -19.08 -7.70 -0.01
C ILE A 133 -18.32 -8.04 -1.29
N GLU A 134 -18.49 -9.24 -1.86
CA GLU A 134 -17.81 -9.61 -3.10
C GLU A 134 -18.22 -8.69 -4.26
N THR A 135 -19.52 -8.40 -4.41
CA THR A 135 -20.02 -7.50 -5.43
C THR A 135 -19.36 -6.13 -5.35
N GLU A 136 -19.27 -5.59 -4.16
CA GLU A 136 -18.68 -4.26 -3.94
C GLU A 136 -17.16 -4.24 -4.19
N LEU A 137 -16.41 -5.18 -3.60
CA LEU A 137 -14.96 -5.22 -3.79
C LEU A 137 -14.58 -5.44 -5.26
N ARG A 138 -15.32 -6.24 -5.99
CA ARG A 138 -15.17 -6.42 -7.43
C ARG A 138 -15.44 -5.12 -8.18
N ALA A 139 -16.54 -4.41 -7.84
CA ALA A 139 -16.88 -3.14 -8.46
C ALA A 139 -15.80 -2.08 -8.27
N GLN A 140 -15.11 -2.07 -7.12
CA GLN A 140 -13.99 -1.18 -6.85
C GLN A 140 -12.80 -1.48 -7.78
N ILE A 141 -12.40 -2.75 -7.91
CA ILE A 141 -11.30 -3.17 -8.82
C ILE A 141 -11.65 -2.78 -10.27
N GLU A 142 -12.84 -3.13 -10.72
CA GLU A 142 -13.28 -2.85 -12.09
C GLU A 142 -13.41 -1.35 -12.38
N LYS A 143 -13.81 -0.53 -11.40
CA LYS A 143 -13.84 0.93 -11.53
C LYS A 143 -12.46 1.49 -11.81
N ALA A 144 -11.44 1.00 -11.11
CA ALA A 144 -10.05 1.40 -11.34
C ALA A 144 -9.54 0.96 -12.72
N LEU A 145 -9.84 -0.28 -13.13
CA LEU A 145 -9.46 -0.80 -14.45
C LEU A 145 -10.12 0.01 -15.57
N ARG A 146 -11.43 0.32 -15.45
CA ARG A 146 -12.15 1.18 -16.42
C ARG A 146 -11.60 2.60 -16.50
N ALA A 147 -11.04 3.11 -15.40
CA ALA A 147 -10.36 4.41 -15.39
C ALA A 147 -8.96 4.36 -16.04
N GLY A 148 -8.48 3.18 -16.43
CA GLY A 148 -7.20 2.97 -17.10
C GLY A 148 -6.01 2.83 -16.17
N LEU A 149 -6.20 2.58 -14.87
CA LEU A 149 -5.10 2.29 -13.96
C LEU A 149 -4.55 0.88 -14.20
N LYS A 150 -3.22 0.77 -14.18
CA LYS A 150 -2.52 -0.52 -14.13
C LYS A 150 -2.34 -0.90 -12.67
N ILE A 151 -3.14 -1.85 -12.19
CA ILE A 151 -3.15 -2.28 -10.80
C ILE A 151 -2.08 -3.35 -10.59
N ASP A 152 -1.29 -3.24 -9.53
CA ASP A 152 -0.26 -4.21 -9.14
C ASP A 152 -0.67 -5.04 -7.92
N TYR A 153 -1.44 -4.45 -6.99
CA TYR A 153 -1.81 -5.11 -5.73
C TYR A 153 -3.16 -4.64 -5.16
N LEU A 154 -3.65 -5.41 -4.21
CA LEU A 154 -4.78 -5.06 -3.35
C LEU A 154 -4.28 -4.84 -1.92
N ASP A 155 -4.86 -3.89 -1.23
CA ASP A 155 -4.82 -3.75 0.21
C ASP A 155 -6.20 -3.34 0.75
N TYR A 156 -6.31 -2.90 2.00
CA TYR A 156 -7.64 -2.76 2.59
C TYR A 156 -7.69 -1.65 3.63
N HIS A 157 -8.61 -0.72 3.42
CA HIS A 157 -8.87 0.42 4.31
C HIS A 157 -9.32 -0.07 5.68
N MET A 158 -8.62 0.38 6.74
CA MET A 158 -8.88 0.03 8.14
C MET A 158 -9.05 -1.47 8.42
N GLY A 159 -8.65 -2.35 7.50
CA GLY A 159 -8.73 -3.80 7.64
C GLY A 159 -10.13 -4.40 7.47
N ALA A 160 -11.13 -3.62 7.06
CA ALA A 160 -12.51 -4.08 6.98
C ALA A 160 -12.71 -5.27 6.00
N ALA A 161 -12.08 -5.21 4.83
CA ALA A 161 -12.20 -6.26 3.81
C ALA A 161 -11.56 -7.61 4.20
N VAL A 162 -10.78 -7.65 5.29
CA VAL A 162 -10.10 -8.87 5.76
C VAL A 162 -10.40 -9.17 7.25
N GLN A 163 -11.51 -8.62 7.76
CA GLN A 163 -11.89 -8.73 9.17
C GLN A 163 -12.17 -10.17 9.61
N THR A 164 -12.77 -10.96 8.75
CA THR A 164 -13.11 -12.37 9.03
C THR A 164 -12.41 -13.30 8.02
N PRO A 165 -12.25 -14.60 8.31
CA PRO A 165 -11.73 -15.57 7.35
C PRO A 165 -12.50 -15.57 6.02
N GLU A 166 -13.82 -15.39 6.07
CA GLU A 166 -14.69 -15.40 4.89
C GLU A 166 -14.48 -14.16 4.01
N THR A 167 -14.41 -12.97 4.61
CA THR A 167 -14.15 -11.73 3.85
C THR A 167 -12.74 -11.74 3.28
N ARG A 168 -11.76 -12.26 4.02
CA ARG A 168 -10.40 -12.45 3.53
C ARG A 168 -10.36 -13.41 2.32
N ALA A 169 -11.12 -14.50 2.36
CA ALA A 169 -11.21 -15.45 1.25
C ALA A 169 -11.79 -14.78 -0.02
N ILE A 170 -12.69 -13.80 0.11
CA ILE A 170 -13.19 -12.99 -1.01
C ILE A 170 -12.05 -12.15 -1.60
N VAL A 171 -11.26 -11.48 -0.78
CA VAL A 171 -10.11 -10.70 -1.28
C VAL A 171 -9.10 -11.59 -2.00
N GLU A 172 -8.80 -12.78 -1.46
CA GLU A 172 -7.89 -13.76 -2.07
C GLU A 172 -8.43 -14.27 -3.41
N LYS A 173 -9.74 -14.57 -3.48
CA LYS A 173 -10.41 -14.96 -4.72
C LYS A 173 -10.27 -13.88 -5.80
N LEU A 174 -10.59 -12.62 -5.46
CA LEU A 174 -10.50 -11.50 -6.37
C LEU A 174 -9.04 -11.24 -6.81
N ALA A 175 -8.09 -11.30 -5.89
CA ALA A 175 -6.67 -11.16 -6.21
C ALA A 175 -6.21 -12.23 -7.21
N ALA A 176 -6.64 -13.49 -7.05
CA ALA A 176 -6.33 -14.57 -7.97
C ALA A 176 -6.98 -14.34 -9.36
N GLU A 177 -8.25 -13.94 -9.40
CA GLU A 177 -8.98 -13.67 -10.65
C GLU A 177 -8.33 -12.55 -11.48
N TYR A 178 -7.94 -11.46 -10.82
CA TYR A 178 -7.33 -10.29 -11.46
C TYR A 178 -5.80 -10.37 -11.54
N LYS A 179 -5.18 -11.44 -11.04
CA LYS A 179 -3.72 -11.67 -10.99
C LYS A 179 -2.99 -10.54 -10.28
N LEU A 180 -3.46 -10.16 -9.11
CA LEU A 180 -2.94 -9.07 -8.29
C LEU A 180 -2.25 -9.62 -7.04
N ALA A 181 -1.20 -8.93 -6.58
CA ALA A 181 -0.62 -9.17 -5.27
C ALA A 181 -1.59 -8.74 -4.16
N ILE A 182 -1.37 -9.22 -2.94
CA ILE A 182 -2.08 -8.74 -1.74
C ILE A 182 -1.01 -8.22 -0.77
N SER A 183 -1.20 -7.01 -0.28
CA SER A 183 -0.34 -6.44 0.76
C SER A 183 -0.32 -7.30 2.01
N ARG A 184 0.86 -7.46 2.61
CA ARG A 184 1.14 -8.30 3.78
C ARG A 184 1.13 -9.81 3.51
N TYR A 185 1.12 -10.26 2.25
CA TYR A 185 1.16 -11.66 1.86
C TYR A 185 2.56 -12.14 1.44
N TYR A 186 3.60 -11.31 1.60
CA TYR A 186 5.00 -11.67 1.31
C TYR A 186 5.87 -11.66 2.58
N ASP A 187 5.29 -12.00 3.72
CA ASP A 187 5.94 -11.95 5.04
C ASP A 187 6.50 -10.56 5.39
N GLU A 188 5.79 -9.49 4.97
CA GLU A 188 6.18 -8.12 5.30
C GLU A 188 6.09 -7.86 6.80
N VAL A 189 7.15 -7.27 7.33
CA VAL A 189 7.23 -6.82 8.71
C VAL A 189 6.75 -5.36 8.80
N ASN A 190 5.62 -5.13 9.46
CA ASN A 190 5.07 -3.80 9.62
C ASN A 190 5.96 -2.93 10.52
N ILE A 191 6.30 -1.72 10.04
CA ILE A 191 7.00 -0.72 10.85
C ILE A 191 5.94 0.14 11.54
N GLU A 192 5.65 -0.18 12.79
CA GLU A 192 4.65 0.53 13.59
C GLU A 192 5.17 1.87 14.14
N GLY A 193 4.24 2.74 14.55
CA GLY A 193 4.49 3.90 15.39
C GLY A 193 4.67 5.23 14.68
N GLY A 194 4.67 5.28 13.32
CA GLY A 194 4.65 6.55 12.59
C GLY A 194 3.31 7.27 12.74
N TYR A 195 2.22 6.56 12.51
CA TYR A 195 0.87 7.13 12.47
C TYR A 195 0.46 7.80 13.80
N PHE A 196 0.69 7.16 14.95
CA PHE A 196 0.35 7.69 16.28
C PHE A 196 1.44 8.54 16.92
N ALA A 197 2.59 8.74 16.27
CA ALA A 197 3.62 9.61 16.82
C ALA A 197 3.08 11.05 16.96
N PRO A 198 3.46 11.78 18.03
CA PRO A 198 3.10 13.19 18.17
C PRO A 198 3.49 13.99 16.93
N ILE A 199 2.67 14.95 16.54
CA ILE A 199 2.84 15.77 15.32
C ILE A 199 4.25 16.37 15.26
N ALA A 200 4.72 16.98 16.35
CA ALA A 200 6.04 17.59 16.41
C ALA A 200 7.21 16.60 16.29
N ASN A 201 6.99 15.31 16.56
CA ASN A 201 8.03 14.29 16.61
C ASN A 201 7.96 13.31 15.42
N LYS A 202 7.12 13.56 14.41
CA LYS A 202 6.94 12.66 13.27
C LYS A 202 8.26 12.32 12.58
N LEU A 203 9.02 13.34 12.18
CA LEU A 203 10.29 13.15 11.49
C LEU A 203 11.27 12.35 12.36
N ASP A 204 11.49 12.73 13.60
CA ASP A 204 12.42 12.05 14.49
C ASP A 204 12.00 10.59 14.72
N THR A 205 10.71 10.34 14.91
CA THR A 205 10.17 8.99 15.05
C THR A 205 10.43 8.16 13.81
N MET A 206 10.16 8.68 12.61
CA MET A 206 10.39 7.99 11.36
C MET A 206 11.88 7.70 11.13
N LEU A 207 12.76 8.68 11.42
CA LEU A 207 14.22 8.50 11.35
C LEU A 207 14.71 7.40 12.29
N VAL A 208 14.28 7.40 13.55
CA VAL A 208 14.64 6.38 14.54
C VAL A 208 14.15 5.01 14.08
N LYS A 209 12.90 4.89 13.64
CA LYS A 209 12.32 3.62 13.16
C LYS A 209 13.14 3.01 12.03
N VAL A 210 13.52 3.81 11.02
CA VAL A 210 14.33 3.32 9.90
C VAL A 210 15.75 2.96 10.35
N ARG A 211 16.40 3.79 11.17
CA ARG A 211 17.77 3.54 11.64
C ARG A 211 17.91 2.26 12.48
N THR A 212 16.85 1.89 13.19
CA THR A 212 16.84 0.72 14.08
C THR A 212 16.37 -0.57 13.38
N LEU A 213 16.06 -0.54 12.07
CA LEU A 213 15.67 -1.72 11.32
C LEU A 213 16.76 -2.79 11.36
N GLN A 214 16.31 -4.01 11.58
CA GLN A 214 17.16 -5.20 11.55
C GLN A 214 16.96 -5.96 10.22
N PRO A 215 17.96 -6.69 9.73
CA PRO A 215 17.81 -7.60 8.60
C PRO A 215 16.65 -8.60 8.79
N GLY A 216 16.19 -9.17 7.67
CA GLY A 216 15.12 -10.18 7.65
C GLY A 216 13.75 -9.59 7.26
N GLY A 217 13.14 -10.16 6.24
CA GLY A 217 11.85 -9.77 5.68
C GLY A 217 11.79 -8.36 5.09
N THR A 218 10.80 -8.10 4.26
CA THR A 218 10.52 -6.76 3.72
C THR A 218 9.88 -5.89 4.78
N LYS A 219 10.42 -4.70 5.02
CA LYS A 219 9.90 -3.74 6.01
C LYS A 219 8.81 -2.89 5.36
N LEU A 220 7.57 -3.10 5.76
CA LEU A 220 6.43 -2.33 5.27
C LEU A 220 6.24 -1.07 6.12
N PHE A 221 6.39 0.09 5.47
CA PHE A 221 6.19 1.41 6.08
C PHE A 221 4.93 2.04 5.48
N VAL A 222 3.83 2.00 6.22
CA VAL A 222 2.54 2.59 5.83
C VAL A 222 2.49 4.04 6.30
N VAL A 223 2.14 4.94 5.40
CA VAL A 223 2.00 6.37 5.66
C VAL A 223 0.68 6.91 5.08
N HIS A 224 0.14 7.93 5.72
CA HIS A 224 -1.07 8.63 5.31
C HIS A 224 -0.74 10.10 5.11
N VAL A 225 -0.41 10.47 3.88
CA VAL A 225 -0.01 11.86 3.56
C VAL A 225 -1.22 12.74 3.25
N GLY A 226 -1.11 14.03 3.56
CA GLY A 226 -2.13 15.03 3.24
C GLY A 226 -1.64 16.43 3.60
N LEU A 227 -2.13 17.46 2.91
CA LEU A 227 -1.86 18.85 3.29
C LEU A 227 -2.77 19.28 4.42
N ASP A 228 -2.24 20.13 5.33
CA ASP A 228 -3.08 20.78 6.35
C ASP A 228 -3.87 21.94 5.72
N THR A 229 -5.07 21.62 5.27
CA THR A 229 -5.99 22.57 4.63
C THR A 229 -7.30 22.68 5.40
N PRO A 230 -8.10 23.75 5.21
CA PRO A 230 -9.42 23.87 5.83
C PRO A 230 -10.34 22.67 5.54
N GLU A 231 -10.32 22.12 4.32
CA GLU A 231 -11.10 20.92 3.95
C GLU A 231 -10.67 19.71 4.78
N MET A 232 -9.36 19.43 4.82
CA MET A 232 -8.83 18.29 5.58
C MET A 232 -9.02 18.47 7.09
N SER A 233 -8.92 19.70 7.60
CA SER A 233 -9.15 20.02 9.02
C SER A 233 -10.60 19.84 9.45
N ALA A 234 -11.56 19.91 8.50
CA ALA A 234 -12.97 19.67 8.76
C ALA A 234 -13.31 18.15 8.84
N MET A 235 -12.40 17.28 8.47
CA MET A 235 -12.60 15.83 8.54
C MET A 235 -12.35 15.33 9.98
N GLU A 236 -13.43 15.00 10.67
CA GLU A 236 -13.43 14.45 12.03
C GLU A 236 -13.71 12.94 11.97
N ASP A 237 -12.79 12.14 12.48
CA ASP A 237 -12.95 10.68 12.57
C ASP A 237 -14.01 10.33 13.63
N LEU A 238 -15.01 9.55 13.23
CA LEU A 238 -16.06 9.04 14.12
C LEU A 238 -15.57 7.91 15.03
N ASN A 239 -14.40 7.33 14.75
CA ASN A 239 -13.83 6.29 15.58
C ASN A 239 -13.05 6.90 16.74
N PRO A 240 -13.31 6.48 18.00
CA PRO A 240 -12.71 7.09 19.19
C PRO A 240 -11.20 6.88 19.29
N VAL A 241 -10.65 5.88 18.58
CA VAL A 241 -9.21 5.56 18.55
C VAL A 241 -8.44 6.30 17.45
N GLY A 242 -9.13 7.01 16.55
CA GLY A 242 -8.49 7.82 15.51
C GLY A 242 -7.73 9.01 16.12
N PRO A 243 -6.57 9.43 15.55
CA PRO A 243 -5.89 10.63 15.99
C PRO A 243 -6.77 11.87 15.81
N LYS A 244 -6.78 12.72 16.80
CA LYS A 244 -7.36 14.08 16.64
C LYS A 244 -6.43 14.92 15.77
N GLU A 245 -6.98 15.98 15.16
CA GLU A 245 -6.22 16.86 14.27
C GLU A 245 -5.56 16.10 13.09
N MET A 246 -6.32 15.20 12.47
CA MET A 246 -5.86 14.30 11.39
C MET A 246 -5.15 15.05 10.26
N SER A 247 -5.62 16.21 9.89
CA SER A 247 -5.00 17.10 8.91
C SER A 247 -3.53 17.40 9.25
N LYS A 248 -3.25 17.80 10.48
CA LYS A 248 -1.88 18.08 10.95
C LYS A 248 -1.03 16.81 11.03
N HIS A 249 -1.62 15.69 11.44
CA HIS A 249 -0.91 14.41 11.46
C HIS A 249 -0.46 13.99 10.07
N ARG A 250 -1.35 14.08 9.07
CA ARG A 250 -1.04 13.72 7.67
C ARG A 250 -0.04 14.67 7.04
N ASN A 251 -0.14 15.98 7.35
CA ASN A 251 0.83 16.96 6.89
C ASN A 251 2.22 16.76 7.54
N ALA A 252 2.27 16.36 8.79
CA ALA A 252 3.53 16.04 9.45
C ALA A 252 4.16 14.75 8.91
N GLU A 253 3.36 13.74 8.51
CA GLU A 253 3.87 12.56 7.79
C GLU A 253 4.43 12.91 6.42
N LEU A 254 3.72 13.75 5.66
CA LEU A 254 4.21 14.27 4.38
C LEU A 254 5.56 14.96 4.57
N ASN A 255 5.61 15.99 5.45
CA ASN A 255 6.81 16.77 5.69
C ASN A 255 8.00 15.91 6.14
N ALA A 256 7.74 14.89 6.96
CA ALA A 256 8.76 13.94 7.38
C ALA A 256 9.26 13.09 6.19
N LEU A 257 8.34 12.53 5.41
CA LEU A 257 8.65 11.64 4.30
C LEU A 257 9.45 12.34 3.19
N VAL A 258 9.08 13.60 2.84
CA VAL A 258 9.76 14.36 1.79
C VAL A 258 10.98 15.15 2.30
N SER A 259 11.25 15.14 3.62
CA SER A 259 12.37 15.89 4.20
C SER A 259 13.72 15.43 3.62
N PRO A 260 14.68 16.35 3.42
CA PRO A 260 16.02 15.98 2.96
C PRO A 260 16.68 14.93 3.86
N GLN A 261 16.49 15.03 5.18
CA GLN A 261 17.08 14.11 6.15
C GLN A 261 16.55 12.69 5.99
N PHE A 262 15.23 12.52 5.82
CA PHE A 262 14.63 11.20 5.63
C PHE A 262 14.96 10.63 4.25
N GLN A 263 14.92 11.46 3.21
CA GLN A 263 15.30 11.08 1.85
C GLN A 263 16.77 10.64 1.76
N GLN A 264 17.68 11.32 2.47
CA GLN A 264 19.09 10.91 2.55
C GLN A 264 19.25 9.57 3.26
N LEU A 265 18.51 9.37 4.38
CA LEU A 265 18.53 8.11 5.12
C LEU A 265 18.06 6.94 4.24
N LEU A 266 16.99 7.12 3.48
CA LEU A 266 16.47 6.07 2.59
C LEU A 266 17.43 5.69 1.46
N ARG A 267 18.34 6.61 1.05
CA ARG A 267 19.36 6.36 0.04
C ARG A 267 20.65 5.73 0.60
N ASP A 268 20.73 5.50 1.91
CA ASP A 268 21.87 4.79 2.51
C ASP A 268 22.01 3.39 1.87
N PRO A 269 23.21 2.98 1.44
CA PRO A 269 23.46 1.66 0.83
C PRO A 269 23.01 0.45 1.67
N LYS A 270 22.81 0.62 2.97
CA LYS A 270 22.25 -0.39 3.87
C LYS A 270 20.82 -0.78 3.50
N TYR A 271 20.07 0.12 2.85
CA TYR A 271 18.68 -0.12 2.50
C TYR A 271 18.50 -0.38 1.01
N ARG A 272 17.42 -1.07 0.69
CA ARG A 272 16.93 -1.25 -0.68
C ARG A 272 15.46 -0.87 -0.71
N LEU A 273 15.14 0.25 -1.35
CA LEU A 273 13.74 0.64 -1.55
C LEU A 273 13.12 -0.22 -2.65
N LEU A 274 11.87 -0.60 -2.42
CA LEU A 274 11.05 -1.33 -3.39
C LEU A 274 9.58 -0.93 -3.25
N ASN A 275 8.79 -1.30 -4.23
CA ASN A 275 7.35 -1.18 -4.21
C ASN A 275 6.71 -2.54 -4.49
N TYR A 276 5.38 -2.67 -4.44
CA TYR A 276 4.69 -3.96 -4.64
C TYR A 276 4.91 -4.56 -6.02
N ARG A 277 5.05 -3.75 -7.07
CA ARG A 277 5.39 -4.25 -8.41
C ARG A 277 6.74 -4.96 -8.40
N MET A 278 7.78 -4.30 -7.91
CA MET A 278 9.13 -4.87 -7.80
C MET A 278 9.15 -6.12 -6.91
N LEU A 279 8.44 -6.08 -5.77
CA LEU A 279 8.33 -7.22 -4.87
C LEU A 279 7.66 -8.43 -5.54
N THR A 280 6.61 -8.18 -6.32
CA THR A 280 5.88 -9.22 -7.07
C THR A 280 6.70 -9.76 -8.23
N GLU A 281 7.44 -8.91 -8.94
CA GLU A 281 8.36 -9.33 -10.00
C GLU A 281 9.49 -10.22 -9.47
N GLU A 282 10.00 -9.93 -8.28
CA GLU A 282 11.06 -10.73 -7.66
C GLU A 282 10.56 -12.08 -7.12
N LYS A 283 9.41 -12.10 -6.44
CA LYS A 283 8.93 -13.28 -5.71
C LYS A 283 7.90 -14.10 -6.47
N GLY A 284 7.16 -13.47 -7.38
CA GLY A 284 6.00 -14.04 -8.07
C GLY A 284 4.75 -14.11 -7.19
N LEU A 285 3.57 -14.15 -7.81
CA LEU A 285 2.28 -14.25 -7.10
C LEU A 285 2.14 -15.55 -6.30
N GLN A 286 2.77 -16.63 -6.76
CA GLN A 286 2.76 -17.94 -6.08
C GLN A 286 3.48 -17.93 -4.71
N ALA A 287 4.30 -16.92 -4.44
CA ALA A 287 4.97 -16.78 -3.16
C ALA A 287 4.09 -16.14 -2.07
N MET A 288 2.90 -15.67 -2.43
CA MET A 288 1.96 -15.12 -1.46
C MET A 288 1.51 -16.15 -0.44
N LYS A 289 1.55 -15.79 0.84
CA LYS A 289 1.08 -16.60 1.95
C LYS A 289 0.14 -15.79 2.81
N ARG A 290 -0.98 -16.39 3.18
CA ARG A 290 -1.90 -15.73 4.13
C ARG A 290 -1.14 -15.40 5.42
N PRO A 291 -1.16 -14.14 5.89
CA PRO A 291 -0.55 -13.80 7.17
C PRO A 291 -1.21 -14.57 8.30
N ALA A 292 -0.42 -14.92 9.34
CA ALA A 292 -0.97 -15.50 10.56
C ALA A 292 -2.06 -14.57 11.13
N ALA A 293 -3.09 -15.15 11.73
CA ALA A 293 -4.09 -14.36 12.43
C ALA A 293 -3.40 -13.61 13.58
N ASN A 294 -3.55 -12.29 13.62
CA ASN A 294 -3.10 -11.48 14.74
C ASN A 294 -4.07 -11.63 15.90
#